data_f838c73e3e3311bc8fc1fc50f996b397
#
_entry.id   f838c73e3e3311bc8fc1fc50f996b397
#
_cell.length_a   1.000
_cell.length_b   1.000
_cell.length_c   1.000
_cell.angle_alpha   90.00
_cell.angle_beta   90.00
_cell.angle_gamma   90.00
#
_symmetry.space_group_name_H-M   'P 1'
#
loop_
_entity.id
_entity.type
_entity.pdbx_description
1 polymer ?
#
loop_
_entity_poly.entity_id
_entity_poly.type
_entity_poly.pdbx_seq_one_letter_code
_entity_poly.pdbx_strand_id
1 'polypeptide(L)'
;AGRLYPGLSGGERQRVQFARVLAQIWQAPDEPQQPRLLLLDEPTSALDLKYQHQLLAMARALAGRHTAVLVVLHDLNLAARYADRLVMLAQGRLMADGAPAEVLTPALIERLYGYPAQVLHHPRSGLPMVI
;
A
#
# COMPACT_ATOMS: atom_id res chain seq x y z
N ALA A 1 6.73 -27.57 7.07
CA ALA A 1 7.92 -27.48 6.25
C ALA A 1 7.90 -28.63 5.24
N GLY A 2 8.36 -28.46 4.03
CA GLY A 2 8.41 -29.50 3.01
C GLY A 2 7.40 -29.37 1.87
N ARG A 3 6.42 -28.46 1.96
CA ARG A 3 5.52 -28.17 0.85
C ARG A 3 6.12 -27.11 -0.06
N LEU A 4 6.11 -27.40 -1.37
CA LEU A 4 6.44 -26.40 -2.37
C LEU A 4 5.30 -25.39 -2.50
N TYR A 5 5.64 -24.13 -2.78
CA TYR A 5 4.65 -23.05 -2.93
C TYR A 5 3.49 -23.40 -3.89
N PRO A 6 3.73 -24.02 -5.08
CA PRO A 6 2.63 -24.36 -5.99
C PRO A 6 1.64 -25.40 -5.45
N GLY A 7 2.02 -26.18 -4.43
CA GLY A 7 1.17 -27.20 -3.83
C GLY A 7 0.34 -26.72 -2.63
N LEU A 8 0.42 -25.42 -2.29
CA LEU A 8 -0.26 -24.88 -1.13
C LEU A 8 -1.72 -24.53 -1.43
N SER A 9 -2.59 -24.65 -0.39
CA SER A 9 -3.95 -24.13 -0.46
C SER A 9 -3.97 -22.59 -0.58
N GLY A 10 -5.12 -22.03 -0.94
CA GLY A 10 -5.28 -20.56 -1.03
C GLY A 10 -4.92 -19.84 0.28
N GLY A 11 -5.39 -20.35 1.43
CA GLY A 11 -5.05 -19.77 2.73
C GLY A 11 -3.58 -19.95 3.12
N GLU A 12 -2.98 -21.08 2.76
CA GLU A 12 -1.54 -21.29 2.98
C GLU A 12 -0.71 -20.35 2.10
N ARG A 13 -1.11 -20.12 0.85
CA ARG A 13 -0.44 -19.16 -0.04
C ARG A 13 -0.49 -17.74 0.51
N GLN A 14 -1.63 -17.32 1.04
CA GLN A 14 -1.77 -16.02 1.68
C GLN A 14 -0.81 -15.87 2.86
N ARG A 15 -0.74 -16.88 3.73
CA ARG A 15 0.16 -16.86 4.89
C ARG A 15 1.62 -16.83 4.47
N VAL A 16 2.00 -17.58 3.44
CA VAL A 16 3.37 -17.56 2.90
C VAL A 16 3.69 -16.18 2.32
N GLN A 17 2.79 -15.61 1.53
CA GLN A 17 2.99 -14.28 0.96
C GLN A 17 3.11 -13.21 2.05
N PHE A 18 2.26 -13.27 3.07
CA PHE A 18 2.33 -12.37 4.21
C PHE A 18 3.67 -12.51 4.95
N ALA A 19 4.11 -13.73 5.22
CA ALA A 19 5.40 -13.98 5.86
C ALA A 19 6.59 -13.47 5.04
N ARG A 20 6.54 -13.61 3.72
CA ARG A 20 7.59 -13.09 2.82
C ARG A 20 7.70 -11.56 2.91
N VAL A 21 6.57 -10.88 2.88
CA VAL A 21 6.56 -9.41 3.01
C VAL A 21 6.99 -8.99 4.41
N LEU A 22 6.55 -9.69 5.45
CA LEU A 22 7.00 -9.44 6.81
C LEU A 22 8.51 -9.59 6.97
N ALA A 23 9.10 -10.58 6.32
CA ALA A 23 10.55 -10.77 6.35
C ALA A 23 11.31 -9.58 5.76
N GLN A 24 10.79 -8.96 4.71
CA GLN A 24 11.35 -7.74 4.14
C GLN A 24 11.23 -6.55 5.09
N ILE A 25 10.08 -6.44 5.77
CA ILE A 25 9.79 -5.37 6.72
C ILE A 25 10.63 -5.53 7.98
N TRP A 26 10.84 -6.76 8.42
CA TRP A 26 11.46 -7.10 9.70
C TRP A 26 12.99 -6.99 9.72
N GLN A 27 13.62 -6.53 8.70
CA GLN A 27 15.07 -6.32 8.75
C GLN A 27 15.41 -5.28 9.80
N ALA A 28 15.73 -5.78 11.01
CA ALA A 28 16.14 -4.94 12.12
C ALA A 28 17.35 -4.09 11.72
N PRO A 29 17.35 -2.83 12.07
CA PRO A 29 18.48 -1.96 11.82
C PRO A 29 19.63 -2.30 12.74
N ASP A 30 20.77 -2.66 12.18
CA ASP A 30 22.00 -2.76 12.93
C ASP A 30 22.54 -1.36 13.27
N GLU A 31 22.19 -0.36 12.47
CA GLU A 31 22.58 1.03 12.70
C GLU A 31 21.37 1.98 12.56
N PRO A 32 20.83 2.49 13.68
CA PRO A 32 19.59 3.28 13.65
C PRO A 32 19.71 4.69 13.03
N GLN A 33 20.90 5.11 12.64
CA GLN A 33 21.13 6.45 12.08
C GLN A 33 21.23 6.49 10.56
N GLN A 34 21.28 5.35 9.89
CA GLN A 34 21.35 5.31 8.42
C GLN A 34 19.97 5.40 7.79
N PRO A 35 19.79 6.26 6.78
CA PRO A 35 18.55 6.32 6.03
C PRO A 35 18.27 5.00 5.32
N ARG A 36 17.02 4.58 5.33
CA ARG A 36 16.57 3.34 4.72
C ARG A 36 15.41 3.59 3.78
N LEU A 37 15.33 2.74 2.77
CA LEU A 37 14.21 2.71 1.86
C LEU A 37 13.65 1.29 1.80
N LEU A 38 12.39 1.15 2.18
CA LEU A 38 11.63 -0.08 2.00
C LEU A 38 10.75 0.06 0.76
N LEU A 39 10.94 -0.84 -0.20
CA LEU A 39 10.14 -0.90 -1.41
C LEU A 39 9.25 -2.13 -1.39
N LEU A 40 7.94 -1.93 -1.48
CA LEU A 40 6.95 -2.99 -1.54
C LEU A 40 6.13 -2.86 -2.83
N ASP A 41 6.24 -3.85 -3.70
CA ASP A 41 5.53 -3.87 -4.97
C ASP A 41 4.32 -4.78 -4.89
N GLU A 42 3.13 -4.18 -4.88
CA GLU A 42 1.84 -4.87 -4.81
C GLU A 42 1.78 -5.91 -3.68
N PRO A 43 2.18 -5.56 -2.44
CA PRO A 43 2.32 -6.55 -1.37
C PRO A 43 0.99 -7.12 -0.89
N THR A 44 -0.12 -6.49 -1.26
CA THR A 44 -1.47 -6.87 -0.81
C THR A 44 -2.24 -7.72 -1.83
N SER A 45 -1.71 -7.92 -3.03
CA SER A 45 -2.44 -8.50 -4.16
C SER A 45 -2.98 -9.92 -3.92
N ALA A 46 -2.30 -10.72 -3.11
CA ALA A 46 -2.70 -12.11 -2.81
C ALA A 46 -3.26 -12.28 -1.39
N LEU A 47 -3.54 -11.18 -0.69
CA LEU A 47 -3.97 -11.19 0.70
C LEU A 47 -5.47 -10.90 0.85
N ASP A 48 -6.11 -11.52 1.85
CA ASP A 48 -7.44 -11.13 2.26
C ASP A 48 -7.43 -9.80 3.02
N LEU A 49 -8.62 -9.27 3.28
CA LEU A 49 -8.80 -7.95 3.88
C LEU A 49 -8.03 -7.78 5.20
N LYS A 50 -8.05 -8.78 6.07
CA LYS A 50 -7.38 -8.73 7.36
C LYS A 50 -5.86 -8.57 7.19
N TYR A 51 -5.26 -9.41 6.36
CA TYR A 51 -3.81 -9.39 6.13
C TYR A 51 -3.36 -8.15 5.36
N GLN A 52 -4.17 -7.65 4.42
CA GLN A 52 -3.90 -6.39 3.73
C GLN A 52 -3.73 -5.24 4.74
N HIS A 53 -4.68 -5.10 5.65
CA HIS A 53 -4.64 -4.05 6.66
C HIS A 53 -3.50 -4.23 7.66
N GLN A 54 -3.24 -5.46 8.11
CA GLN A 54 -2.11 -5.73 9.02
C GLN A 54 -0.78 -5.36 8.38
N LEU A 55 -0.56 -5.76 7.13
CA LEU A 55 0.68 -5.49 6.42
C LEU A 55 0.92 -3.99 6.23
N LEU A 56 -0.10 -3.27 5.75
CA LEU A 56 0.04 -1.83 5.51
C LEU A 56 0.18 -1.03 6.81
N ALA A 57 -0.49 -1.44 7.88
CA ALA A 57 -0.30 -0.84 9.20
C ALA A 57 1.13 -1.03 9.71
N MET A 58 1.71 -2.20 9.52
CA MET A 58 3.11 -2.47 9.89
C MET A 58 4.09 -1.66 9.04
N ALA A 59 3.86 -1.58 7.73
CA ALA A 59 4.67 -0.76 6.83
C ALA A 59 4.63 0.72 7.24
N ARG A 60 3.43 1.22 7.54
CA ARG A 60 3.27 2.60 8.03
C ARG A 60 3.99 2.83 9.35
N ALA A 61 3.94 1.89 10.27
CA ALA A 61 4.63 2.00 11.55
C ALA A 61 6.16 2.09 11.42
N LEU A 62 6.72 1.52 10.36
CA LEU A 62 8.15 1.60 10.04
C LEU A 62 8.55 2.94 9.43
N ALA A 63 7.63 3.61 8.74
CA ALA A 63 7.90 4.92 8.15
C ALA A 63 8.18 5.93 9.26
N GLY A 64 9.29 6.66 9.16
CA GLY A 64 9.68 7.62 10.19
C GLY A 64 10.99 8.32 9.87
N ARG A 65 11.73 8.70 10.91
CA ARG A 65 12.91 9.55 10.78
C ARG A 65 13.97 9.03 9.82
N HIS A 66 14.17 7.72 9.81
CA HIS A 66 15.28 7.12 9.04
C HIS A 66 14.79 6.12 8.00
N THR A 67 13.49 5.86 7.94
CA THR A 67 12.94 4.89 6.99
C THR A 67 11.85 5.54 6.14
N ALA A 68 12.09 5.58 4.84
CA ALA A 68 11.06 5.87 3.86
C ALA A 68 10.45 4.55 3.37
N VAL A 69 9.14 4.52 3.23
CA VAL A 69 8.42 3.35 2.72
C VAL A 69 7.69 3.74 1.44
N LEU A 70 8.03 3.07 0.36
CA LEU A 70 7.35 3.22 -0.92
C LEU A 70 6.59 1.94 -1.23
N VAL A 71 5.28 2.05 -1.41
CA VAL A 71 4.40 0.92 -1.67
C VAL A 71 3.65 1.16 -2.97
N VAL A 72 3.71 0.20 -3.87
CA VAL A 72 2.88 0.20 -5.08
C VAL A 72 1.58 -0.53 -4.78
N LEU A 73 0.46 0.15 -4.94
CA LEU A 73 -0.87 -0.38 -4.69
C LEU A 73 -1.81 -0.07 -5.86
N HIS A 74 -2.75 -0.99 -6.11
CA HIS A 74 -3.84 -0.76 -7.06
C HIS A 74 -5.13 -0.27 -6.39
N ASP A 75 -5.32 -0.60 -5.12
CA ASP A 75 -6.50 -0.18 -4.36
C ASP A 75 -6.34 1.24 -3.85
N LEU A 76 -7.13 2.16 -4.41
CA LEU A 76 -7.08 3.58 -4.04
C LEU A 76 -7.49 3.84 -2.59
N ASN A 77 -8.41 3.05 -2.06
CA ASN A 77 -8.88 3.21 -0.69
C ASN A 77 -7.85 2.75 0.33
N LEU A 78 -7.14 1.66 0.04
CA LEU A 78 -5.99 1.24 0.86
C LEU A 78 -4.88 2.29 0.80
N ALA A 79 -4.57 2.80 -0.38
CA ALA A 79 -3.56 3.85 -0.54
C ALA A 79 -3.94 5.11 0.24
N ALA A 80 -5.17 5.58 0.13
CA ALA A 80 -5.66 6.75 0.85
C ALA A 80 -5.58 6.58 2.37
N ARG A 81 -5.85 5.37 2.85
CA ARG A 81 -5.87 5.09 4.29
C ARG A 81 -4.48 5.06 4.92
N TYR A 82 -3.50 4.53 4.22
CA TYR A 82 -2.18 4.26 4.82
C TYR A 82 -1.07 5.19 4.37
N ALA A 83 -1.20 5.86 3.24
CA ALA A 83 -0.16 6.73 2.72
C ALA A 83 -0.26 8.15 3.28
N ASP A 84 0.90 8.75 3.52
CA ASP A 84 1.01 10.18 3.80
C ASP A 84 1.03 10.99 2.52
N ARG A 85 1.53 10.38 1.45
CA ARG A 85 1.68 11.00 0.14
C ARG A 85 1.36 9.99 -0.95
N LEU A 86 0.56 10.39 -1.91
CA LEU A 86 0.22 9.60 -3.09
C LEU A 86 0.92 10.15 -4.31
N VAL A 87 1.47 9.24 -5.10
CA VAL A 87 2.01 9.52 -6.42
C VAL A 87 1.22 8.72 -7.44
N MET A 88 0.55 9.41 -8.34
CA MET A 88 -0.27 8.77 -9.37
C MET A 88 0.47 8.78 -10.70
N LEU A 89 0.66 7.59 -11.25
CA LEU A 89 1.35 7.39 -12.53
C LEU A 89 0.38 6.84 -13.57
N ALA A 90 0.46 7.32 -14.76
CA ALA A 90 -0.24 6.77 -15.91
C ALA A 90 0.58 6.98 -17.19
N GLN A 91 0.64 5.96 -18.03
CA GLN A 91 1.35 6.01 -19.31
C GLN A 91 2.79 6.51 -19.19
N GLY A 92 3.50 6.09 -18.16
CA GLY A 92 4.88 6.49 -17.88
C GLY A 92 5.06 7.93 -17.42
N ARG A 93 3.98 8.61 -17.02
CA ARG A 93 4.03 10.00 -16.59
C ARG A 93 3.49 10.17 -15.17
N LEU A 94 4.06 11.15 -14.48
CA LEU A 94 3.55 11.62 -13.21
C LEU A 94 2.28 12.44 -13.44
N MET A 95 1.15 11.98 -12.93
CA MET A 95 -0.15 12.64 -13.11
C MET A 95 -0.56 13.47 -11.89
N ALA A 96 -0.20 13.04 -10.70
CA ALA A 96 -0.45 13.78 -9.47
C ALA A 96 0.51 13.33 -8.37
N ASP A 97 0.75 14.25 -7.43
CA ASP A 97 1.63 14.03 -6.30
C ASP A 97 1.20 14.94 -5.15
N GLY A 98 0.85 14.37 -4.02
CA GLY A 98 0.39 15.12 -2.86
C GLY A 98 -0.28 14.25 -1.80
N ALA A 99 -0.90 14.90 -0.82
CA ALA A 99 -1.69 14.20 0.19
C ALA A 99 -2.91 13.50 -0.45
N PRO A 100 -3.38 12.41 0.14
CA PRO A 100 -4.54 11.69 -0.42
C PRO A 100 -5.75 12.58 -0.72
N ALA A 101 -6.09 13.50 0.18
CA ALA A 101 -7.22 14.41 -0.02
C ALA A 101 -7.04 15.40 -1.16
N GLU A 102 -5.80 15.75 -1.48
CA GLU A 102 -5.47 16.65 -2.59
C GLU A 102 -5.47 15.93 -3.93
N VAL A 103 -5.03 14.68 -3.93
CA VAL A 103 -4.81 13.88 -5.15
C VAL A 103 -6.08 13.17 -5.59
N LEU A 104 -6.82 12.56 -4.66
CA LEU A 104 -7.99 11.75 -4.98
C LEU A 104 -9.23 12.62 -5.18
N THR A 105 -9.32 13.23 -6.36
CA THR A 105 -10.47 14.00 -6.81
C THR A 105 -11.26 13.22 -7.86
N PRO A 106 -12.58 13.42 -7.96
CA PRO A 106 -13.38 12.78 -9.02
C PRO A 106 -12.82 13.04 -10.42
N ALA A 107 -12.39 14.28 -10.68
CA ALA A 107 -11.85 14.66 -11.99
C ALA A 107 -10.58 13.89 -12.33
N LEU A 108 -9.65 13.74 -11.38
CA LEU A 108 -8.41 13.00 -11.61
C LEU A 108 -8.68 11.52 -11.81
N ILE A 109 -9.57 10.94 -10.99
CA ILE A 109 -9.92 9.51 -11.09
C ILE A 109 -10.56 9.21 -12.43
N GLU A 110 -11.50 10.03 -12.88
CA GLU A 110 -12.11 9.88 -14.19
C GLU A 110 -11.07 9.98 -15.32
N ARG A 111 -10.17 10.92 -15.21
CA ARG A 111 -9.09 11.10 -16.19
C ARG A 111 -8.14 9.91 -16.25
N LEU A 112 -7.80 9.30 -15.11
CA LEU A 112 -6.84 8.21 -15.04
C LEU A 112 -7.46 6.85 -15.36
N TYR A 113 -8.69 6.61 -14.90
CA TYR A 113 -9.35 5.31 -15.00
C TYR A 113 -10.45 5.26 -16.05
N GLY A 114 -10.85 6.40 -16.60
CA GLY A 114 -11.95 6.45 -17.55
C GLY A 114 -13.31 6.13 -16.94
N TYR A 115 -13.45 6.23 -15.63
CA TYR A 115 -14.65 5.90 -14.88
C TYR A 115 -15.05 7.06 -13.96
N PRO A 116 -16.31 7.53 -14.03
CA PRO A 116 -16.78 8.59 -13.15
C PRO A 116 -16.98 8.05 -11.72
N ALA A 117 -16.04 8.33 -10.85
CA ALA A 117 -16.09 7.95 -9.47
C ALA A 117 -16.54 9.09 -8.59
N GLN A 118 -17.12 8.75 -7.44
CA GLN A 118 -17.37 9.69 -6.36
C GLN A 118 -16.30 9.59 -5.30
N VAL A 119 -15.99 10.70 -4.65
CA VAL A 119 -15.08 10.73 -3.52
C VAL A 119 -15.83 11.23 -2.32
N LEU A 120 -15.99 10.36 -1.34
CA LEU A 120 -16.61 10.69 -0.04
C LEU A 120 -15.52 10.78 1.02
N HIS A 121 -15.89 11.30 2.18
CA HIS A 121 -14.99 11.34 3.32
C HIS A 121 -15.43 10.33 4.36
N HIS A 122 -14.50 9.53 4.84
CA HIS A 122 -14.77 8.55 5.88
C HIS A 122 -15.21 9.26 7.18
N PRO A 123 -16.38 8.90 7.77
CA PRO A 123 -16.97 9.68 8.85
C PRO A 123 -16.12 9.78 10.13
N ARG A 124 -15.25 8.81 10.38
CA ARG A 124 -14.37 8.81 11.56
C ARG A 124 -13.00 9.41 11.30
N SER A 125 -12.40 9.13 10.15
CA SER A 125 -11.01 9.53 9.86
C SER A 125 -10.90 10.78 8.99
N GLY A 126 -11.97 11.16 8.30
CA GLY A 126 -11.95 12.26 7.33
C GLY A 126 -11.18 11.91 6.04
N LEU A 127 -10.64 10.71 5.92
CA LEU A 127 -9.88 10.30 4.76
C LEU A 127 -10.78 10.11 3.53
N PRO A 128 -10.28 10.41 2.33
CA PRO A 128 -11.06 10.20 1.12
C PRO A 128 -11.33 8.73 0.87
N MET A 129 -12.53 8.43 0.42
CA MET A 129 -12.98 7.12 -0.03
C MET A 129 -13.50 7.24 -1.45
N VAL A 130 -12.97 6.43 -2.34
CA VAL A 130 -13.42 6.35 -3.74
C VAL A 130 -14.53 5.30 -3.84
N ILE A 131 -15.63 5.69 -4.45
CA ILE A 131 -16.80 4.83 -4.67
C ILE A 131 -17.09 4.70 -6.16
#